data_3da45915bd02b08f3ab6496dddcc5caf
#
_entry.id   3da45915bd02b08f3ab6496dddcc5caf
#
_cell.length_a   1.000
_cell.length_b   1.000
_cell.length_c   1.000
_cell.angle_alpha   90.00
_cell.angle_beta   90.00
_cell.angle_gamma   90.00
#
_symmetry.space_group_name_H-M   'P 1'
#
loop_
_entity.id
_entity.type
_entity.pdbx_description
1 polymer ?
#
loop_
_entity_poly.entity_id
_entity_poly.type
_entity_poly.pdbx_seq_one_letter_code
_entity_poly.pdbx_strand_id
1 'polypeptide(L)'
;MEFFWFSAALVVMAVIFVTTFVKIVPQGRQYTLERFGRYLRTLHPGIHFITPIMDQIGRKISMMESVLDVPRQEVITRDNVMVRCDAVVFTQVFDAAKAAYEVEDLRLAITNLSLTNLRTVIGSMELDEVLSQRDTINARLLQTIDAATNPWGVKVVRIEIKDLSPPADLNEAMAKQMKAERERRAEITSAEGDKAAAILRAEGHKQAVILEAEGRKESAFRDAEGRERSAEAEANATRMVSDAISAGDVNALNYFLGQSYVEAFGKLASSPQQRTVIVPTELSAIASAIEGVRQLTMSGTATQGQGQGRTSVPTTKG
;
A
#
# COMPACT_ATOMS: atom_id res chain seq x y z
N MET A 1 -72.06 20.57 -45.55
CA MET A 1 -71.19 21.38 -44.68
C MET A 1 -71.52 21.19 -43.21
N GLU A 2 -72.73 20.98 -42.82
CA GLU A 2 -73.14 20.76 -41.43
C GLU A 2 -72.56 19.53 -40.77
N PHE A 3 -72.50 18.41 -41.52
CA PHE A 3 -71.88 17.18 -41.02
C PHE A 3 -70.39 17.33 -40.69
N PHE A 4 -69.65 18.13 -41.44
CA PHE A 4 -68.24 18.40 -41.21
C PHE A 4 -68.02 19.15 -39.91
N TRP A 5 -68.83 20.20 -39.66
CA TRP A 5 -68.75 20.95 -38.40
C TRP A 5 -69.15 20.12 -37.19
N PHE A 6 -70.12 19.23 -37.31
CA PHE A 6 -70.55 18.32 -36.25
C PHE A 6 -69.45 17.30 -35.93
N SER A 7 -68.81 16.72 -36.93
CA SER A 7 -67.70 15.77 -36.71
C SER A 7 -66.49 16.48 -36.11
N ALA A 8 -66.14 17.67 -36.56
CA ALA A 8 -65.07 18.46 -35.98
C ALA A 8 -65.33 18.82 -34.48
N ALA A 9 -66.57 19.22 -34.17
CA ALA A 9 -66.97 19.51 -32.76
C ALA A 9 -66.87 18.22 -31.90
N LEU A 10 -67.25 17.07 -32.40
CA LEU A 10 -67.17 15.81 -31.68
C LEU A 10 -65.70 15.39 -31.42
N VAL A 11 -64.81 15.57 -32.39
CA VAL A 11 -63.38 15.30 -32.22
C VAL A 11 -62.78 16.25 -31.19
N VAL A 12 -63.10 17.54 -31.27
CA VAL A 12 -62.61 18.51 -30.25
C VAL A 12 -63.14 18.16 -28.88
N MET A 13 -64.40 17.77 -28.74
CA MET A 13 -64.99 17.32 -27.48
C MET A 13 -64.27 16.06 -26.96
N ALA A 14 -63.99 15.10 -27.80
CA ALA A 14 -63.25 13.89 -27.42
C ALA A 14 -61.82 14.21 -26.94
N VAL A 15 -61.12 15.13 -27.64
CA VAL A 15 -59.77 15.57 -27.21
C VAL A 15 -59.81 16.27 -25.87
N ILE A 16 -60.77 17.18 -25.65
CA ILE A 16 -60.97 17.87 -24.36
C ILE A 16 -61.26 16.82 -23.26
N PHE A 17 -62.13 15.86 -23.55
CA PHE A 17 -62.44 14.78 -22.61
C PHE A 17 -61.17 13.99 -22.23
N VAL A 18 -60.41 13.52 -23.18
CA VAL A 18 -59.18 12.73 -22.94
C VAL A 18 -58.15 13.53 -22.15
N THR A 19 -57.89 14.80 -22.50
CA THR A 19 -56.91 15.66 -21.82
C THR A 19 -57.32 16.02 -20.40
N THR A 20 -58.57 16.05 -20.11
CA THR A 20 -59.12 16.43 -18.79
C THR A 20 -59.27 15.24 -17.86
N PHE A 21 -59.66 14.08 -18.36
CA PHE A 21 -59.87 12.86 -17.57
C PHE A 21 -58.60 12.01 -17.40
N VAL A 22 -57.66 12.10 -18.33
CA VAL A 22 -56.43 11.31 -18.30
C VAL A 22 -55.29 12.15 -17.78
N LYS A 23 -54.63 11.67 -16.69
CA LYS A 23 -53.42 12.31 -16.18
C LYS A 23 -52.27 11.28 -16.21
N ILE A 24 -51.17 11.72 -16.76
CA ILE A 24 -49.90 10.94 -16.81
C ILE A 24 -48.99 11.41 -15.70
N VAL A 25 -48.60 10.47 -14.85
CA VAL A 25 -47.62 10.72 -13.77
C VAL A 25 -46.26 10.20 -14.24
N PRO A 26 -45.23 11.07 -14.37
CA PRO A 26 -43.90 10.65 -14.78
C PRO A 26 -43.21 9.81 -13.71
N GLN A 27 -42.24 9.00 -14.16
CA GLN A 27 -41.41 8.21 -13.26
C GLN A 27 -40.65 9.10 -12.27
N GLY A 28 -40.47 8.63 -11.02
CA GLY A 28 -39.80 9.37 -9.95
C GLY A 28 -40.66 10.44 -9.30
N ARG A 29 -41.96 10.58 -9.65
CA ARG A 29 -42.90 11.47 -8.98
C ARG A 29 -44.15 10.73 -8.56
N GLN A 30 -44.78 11.21 -7.51
CA GLN A 30 -46.12 10.79 -7.09
C GLN A 30 -46.98 12.02 -6.88
N TYR A 31 -48.25 11.92 -7.25
CA TYR A 31 -49.23 13.01 -7.10
C TYR A 31 -50.28 12.60 -6.09
N THR A 32 -50.65 13.50 -5.18
CA THR A 32 -51.77 13.28 -4.29
C THR A 32 -53.05 13.67 -5.00
N LEU A 33 -54.06 12.84 -4.87
CA LEU A 33 -55.39 13.11 -5.41
C LEU A 33 -56.31 13.51 -4.26
N GLU A 34 -56.95 14.67 -4.39
CA GLU A 34 -57.91 15.22 -3.43
C GLU A 34 -59.31 15.23 -4.06
N ARG A 35 -60.30 14.84 -3.27
CA ARG A 35 -61.70 14.96 -3.62
C ARG A 35 -62.38 15.94 -2.67
N PHE A 36 -62.85 17.05 -3.17
CA PHE A 36 -63.41 18.14 -2.36
C PHE A 36 -62.51 18.57 -1.19
N GLY A 37 -61.19 18.67 -1.45
CA GLY A 37 -60.22 19.05 -0.43
C GLY A 37 -59.79 17.93 0.55
N ARG A 38 -60.34 16.72 0.40
CA ARG A 38 -59.95 15.57 1.23
C ARG A 38 -59.02 14.65 0.44
N TYR A 39 -57.91 14.24 1.03
CA TYR A 39 -57.02 13.23 0.45
C TYR A 39 -57.79 11.92 0.19
N LEU A 40 -57.70 11.42 -1.02
CA LEU A 40 -58.33 10.19 -1.47
C LEU A 40 -57.31 9.06 -1.67
N ARG A 41 -56.31 9.30 -2.50
CA ARG A 41 -55.25 8.33 -2.82
C ARG A 41 -54.01 9.00 -3.44
N THR A 42 -52.90 8.29 -3.48
CA THR A 42 -51.69 8.69 -4.18
C THR A 42 -51.65 8.04 -5.58
N LEU A 43 -51.37 8.85 -6.59
CA LEU A 43 -51.17 8.41 -7.97
C LEU A 43 -49.71 8.06 -8.17
N HIS A 44 -49.42 6.77 -8.44
CA HIS A 44 -48.09 6.28 -8.78
C HIS A 44 -47.74 6.63 -10.23
N PRO A 45 -46.46 6.42 -10.66
CA PRO A 45 -46.12 6.61 -12.07
C PRO A 45 -46.96 5.76 -13.02
N GLY A 46 -47.46 6.38 -14.09
CA GLY A 46 -48.33 5.74 -15.06
C GLY A 46 -49.51 6.61 -15.50
N ILE A 47 -50.47 5.99 -16.14
CA ILE A 47 -51.71 6.65 -16.65
C ILE A 47 -52.80 6.42 -15.62
N HIS A 48 -53.45 7.52 -15.22
CA HIS A 48 -54.56 7.51 -14.26
C HIS A 48 -55.77 8.25 -14.80
N PHE A 49 -56.95 7.71 -14.52
CA PHE A 49 -58.21 8.37 -14.78
C PHE A 49 -58.68 9.12 -13.56
N ILE A 50 -58.98 10.37 -13.75
CA ILE A 50 -59.50 11.27 -12.70
C ILE A 50 -60.82 11.89 -13.10
N THR A 51 -61.67 12.22 -12.17
CA THR A 51 -62.95 12.88 -12.42
C THR A 51 -62.78 14.39 -12.29
N PRO A 52 -62.67 15.16 -13.35
CA PRO A 52 -62.13 16.53 -13.33
C PRO A 52 -62.96 17.54 -12.55
N ILE A 53 -64.21 17.27 -12.23
CA ILE A 53 -65.06 18.18 -11.45
C ILE A 53 -64.89 17.93 -9.93
N MET A 54 -64.69 16.67 -9.54
CA MET A 54 -64.65 16.24 -8.14
C MET A 54 -63.24 16.05 -7.61
N ASP A 55 -62.32 15.59 -8.51
CA ASP A 55 -60.97 15.22 -8.19
C ASP A 55 -59.98 16.32 -8.63
N GLN A 56 -59.11 16.72 -7.73
CA GLN A 56 -58.07 17.71 -7.95
C GLN A 56 -56.71 17.10 -7.58
N ILE A 57 -55.66 17.41 -8.35
CA ILE A 57 -54.29 17.08 -7.96
C ILE A 57 -53.86 18.07 -6.89
N GLY A 58 -53.60 17.59 -5.68
CA GLY A 58 -53.13 18.38 -4.57
C GLY A 58 -51.63 18.74 -4.74
N ARG A 59 -50.76 17.94 -4.20
CA ARG A 59 -49.31 18.18 -4.30
C ARG A 59 -48.61 17.16 -5.23
N LYS A 60 -47.52 17.62 -5.89
CA LYS A 60 -46.66 16.83 -6.75
C LYS A 60 -45.35 16.59 -6.03
N ILE A 61 -45.12 15.38 -5.55
CA ILE A 61 -43.97 15.04 -4.71
C ILE A 61 -42.95 14.28 -5.55
N SER A 62 -41.65 14.63 -5.43
CA SER A 62 -40.55 13.89 -5.99
C SER A 62 -40.19 12.76 -5.04
N MET A 63 -40.10 11.54 -5.56
CA MET A 63 -39.64 10.34 -4.85
C MET A 63 -38.13 10.09 -5.01
N MET A 64 -37.47 10.94 -5.79
CA MET A 64 -36.04 10.89 -5.99
C MET A 64 -35.32 11.51 -4.79
N GLU A 65 -34.10 11.07 -4.57
CA GLU A 65 -33.22 11.69 -3.56
C GLU A 65 -33.06 13.18 -3.87
N SER A 66 -33.23 14.00 -2.86
CA SER A 66 -33.04 15.44 -2.94
C SER A 66 -32.01 15.92 -1.93
N VAL A 67 -31.28 16.95 -2.33
CA VAL A 67 -30.20 17.53 -1.53
C VAL A 67 -30.73 18.81 -0.89
N LEU A 68 -30.63 18.90 0.42
CA LEU A 68 -30.98 20.08 1.20
C LEU A 68 -29.69 20.69 1.76
N ASP A 69 -29.42 21.93 1.39
CA ASP A 69 -28.30 22.69 1.92
C ASP A 69 -28.72 23.32 3.26
N VAL A 70 -27.97 23.01 4.30
CA VAL A 70 -28.13 23.59 5.63
C VAL A 70 -27.22 24.81 5.72
N PRO A 71 -27.76 26.03 5.86
CA PRO A 71 -26.95 27.23 5.81
C PRO A 71 -25.96 27.29 6.98
N ARG A 72 -24.88 28.00 6.73
CA ARG A 72 -23.79 28.21 7.70
C ARG A 72 -24.31 28.79 9.01
N GLN A 73 -23.91 28.20 10.13
CA GLN A 73 -24.26 28.63 11.48
C GLN A 73 -23.03 28.76 12.38
N GLU A 74 -23.12 29.61 13.37
CA GLU A 74 -22.16 29.71 14.47
C GLU A 74 -22.72 28.92 15.66
N VAL A 75 -21.90 27.97 16.13
CA VAL A 75 -22.21 27.08 17.26
C VAL A 75 -21.09 27.17 18.27
N ILE A 76 -21.42 27.15 19.55
CA ILE A 76 -20.44 27.13 20.63
C ILE A 76 -20.27 25.69 21.10
N THR A 77 -19.02 25.20 21.09
CA THR A 77 -18.65 23.88 21.55
C THR A 77 -18.62 23.79 23.09
N ARG A 78 -18.47 22.58 23.65
CA ARG A 78 -18.45 22.36 25.10
C ARG A 78 -17.32 23.12 25.80
N ASP A 79 -16.19 23.29 25.15
CA ASP A 79 -15.02 24.06 25.61
C ASP A 79 -15.12 25.56 25.34
N ASN A 80 -16.34 26.06 25.02
CA ASN A 80 -16.67 27.46 24.84
C ASN A 80 -15.98 28.13 23.63
N VAL A 81 -15.71 27.38 22.60
CA VAL A 81 -15.15 27.88 21.33
C VAL A 81 -16.27 28.05 20.31
N MET A 82 -16.31 29.22 19.64
CA MET A 82 -17.24 29.48 18.55
C MET A 82 -16.75 28.81 17.26
N VAL A 83 -17.57 27.95 16.65
CA VAL A 83 -17.26 27.24 15.41
C VAL A 83 -18.33 27.55 14.37
N ARG A 84 -17.92 27.86 13.15
CA ARG A 84 -18.82 27.97 12.00
C ARG A 84 -18.90 26.61 11.33
N CYS A 85 -20.13 26.16 11.10
CA CYS A 85 -20.42 24.92 10.44
C CYS A 85 -21.56 25.03 9.44
N ASP A 86 -21.48 24.31 8.35
CA ASP A 86 -22.55 24.09 7.40
C ASP A 86 -22.60 22.59 7.03
N ALA A 87 -23.77 22.13 6.59
CA ALA A 87 -24.00 20.73 6.30
C ALA A 87 -24.90 20.54 5.08
N VAL A 88 -24.91 19.34 4.56
CA VAL A 88 -25.80 18.90 3.49
C VAL A 88 -26.55 17.67 3.96
N VAL A 89 -27.88 17.70 3.77
CA VAL A 89 -28.76 16.57 4.12
C VAL A 89 -29.32 15.97 2.85
N PHE A 90 -29.12 14.68 2.68
CA PHE A 90 -29.66 13.90 1.58
C PHE A 90 -30.94 13.22 2.04
N THR A 91 -32.05 13.53 1.41
CA THR A 91 -33.37 13.05 1.80
C THR A 91 -34.09 12.39 0.65
N GLN A 92 -34.88 11.38 0.97
CA GLN A 92 -35.73 10.69 0.01
C GLN A 92 -37.14 10.54 0.60
N VAL A 93 -38.15 10.98 -0.13
CA VAL A 93 -39.53 10.74 0.26
C VAL A 93 -39.91 9.29 -0.05
N PHE A 94 -40.46 8.59 0.93
CA PHE A 94 -40.98 7.23 0.73
C PHE A 94 -42.52 7.16 0.80
N ASP A 95 -43.15 8.14 1.44
CA ASP A 95 -44.62 8.28 1.52
C ASP A 95 -45.05 9.68 1.10
N ALA A 96 -45.59 9.80 -0.13
CA ALA A 96 -45.98 11.08 -0.69
C ALA A 96 -47.18 11.69 0.03
N ALA A 97 -48.06 10.89 0.61
CA ALA A 97 -49.22 11.40 1.36
C ALA A 97 -48.80 12.08 2.66
N LYS A 98 -47.96 11.41 3.44
CA LYS A 98 -47.43 12.03 4.67
C LYS A 98 -46.60 13.26 4.37
N ALA A 99 -45.71 13.20 3.37
CA ALA A 99 -44.87 14.31 2.98
C ALA A 99 -45.68 15.54 2.48
N ALA A 100 -46.89 15.29 1.99
CA ALA A 100 -47.79 16.36 1.50
C ALA A 100 -48.62 17.01 2.59
N TYR A 101 -49.07 16.26 3.61
CA TYR A 101 -50.13 16.72 4.53
C TYR A 101 -49.72 16.76 6.00
N GLU A 102 -48.64 16.09 6.42
CA GLU A 102 -48.19 16.15 7.81
C GLU A 102 -47.35 17.40 8.11
N VAL A 103 -46.74 17.99 7.08
CA VAL A 103 -45.89 19.19 7.22
C VAL A 103 -46.20 20.18 6.11
N GLU A 104 -46.33 21.45 6.47
CA GLU A 104 -46.64 22.54 5.51
C GLU A 104 -45.50 22.76 4.52
N ASP A 105 -44.27 22.97 5.02
CA ASP A 105 -43.05 23.07 4.21
C ASP A 105 -42.01 22.07 4.72
N LEU A 106 -41.95 20.94 4.03
CA LEU A 106 -41.04 19.82 4.35
C LEU A 106 -39.58 20.24 4.32
N ARG A 107 -39.19 21.06 3.31
CA ARG A 107 -37.79 21.49 3.16
C ARG A 107 -37.36 22.37 4.32
N LEU A 108 -38.18 23.36 4.64
CA LEU A 108 -37.94 24.30 5.75
C LEU A 108 -37.90 23.56 7.09
N ALA A 109 -38.85 22.64 7.31
CA ALA A 109 -38.90 21.84 8.53
C ALA A 109 -37.65 20.99 8.74
N ILE A 110 -37.21 20.27 7.69
CA ILE A 110 -35.97 19.43 7.75
C ILE A 110 -34.74 20.33 7.95
N THR A 111 -34.66 21.45 7.25
CA THR A 111 -33.52 22.39 7.41
C THR A 111 -33.42 22.89 8.84
N ASN A 112 -34.54 23.40 9.43
CA ASN A 112 -34.54 23.90 10.79
C ASN A 112 -34.27 22.81 11.83
N LEU A 113 -34.80 21.58 11.62
CA LEU A 113 -34.52 20.45 12.45
C LEU A 113 -33.02 20.10 12.40
N SER A 114 -32.44 20.13 11.21
CA SER A 114 -31.01 19.84 11.02
C SER A 114 -30.14 20.91 11.70
N LEU A 115 -30.47 22.17 11.56
CA LEU A 115 -29.80 23.30 12.23
C LEU A 115 -29.80 23.15 13.77
N THR A 116 -30.95 22.79 14.32
CA THR A 116 -31.10 22.64 15.78
C THR A 116 -30.32 21.45 16.30
N ASN A 117 -30.38 20.31 15.59
CA ASN A 117 -29.64 19.12 15.97
C ASN A 117 -28.12 19.28 15.78
N LEU A 118 -27.68 19.94 14.71
CA LEU A 118 -26.29 20.30 14.48
C LEU A 118 -25.72 21.10 15.65
N ARG A 119 -26.48 22.11 16.12
CA ARG A 119 -26.09 22.90 17.30
C ARG A 119 -26.01 22.05 18.57
N THR A 120 -26.94 21.14 18.77
CA THR A 120 -26.98 20.28 19.95
C THR A 120 -25.81 19.31 19.96
N VAL A 121 -25.53 18.66 18.83
CA VAL A 121 -24.45 17.68 18.71
C VAL A 121 -23.09 18.35 18.86
N ILE A 122 -22.83 19.43 18.12
CA ILE A 122 -21.54 20.17 18.21
C ILE A 122 -21.37 20.79 19.60
N GLY A 123 -22.41 21.35 20.18
CA GLY A 123 -22.38 21.94 21.53
C GLY A 123 -22.13 20.93 22.66
N SER A 124 -22.31 19.64 22.40
CA SER A 124 -22.02 18.57 23.36
C SER A 124 -20.57 18.03 23.28
N MET A 125 -19.79 18.45 22.30
CA MET A 125 -18.45 17.96 21.99
C MET A 125 -17.39 19.05 22.19
N GLU A 126 -16.15 18.65 22.44
CA GLU A 126 -14.99 19.57 22.44
C GLU A 126 -14.52 19.86 21.02
N LEU A 127 -13.85 20.99 20.80
CA LEU A 127 -13.37 21.40 19.48
C LEU A 127 -12.55 20.33 18.79
N ASP A 128 -11.64 19.70 19.53
CA ASP A 128 -10.74 18.65 18.99
C ASP A 128 -11.53 17.41 18.53
N GLU A 129 -12.58 17.04 19.30
CA GLU A 129 -13.49 15.96 18.93
C GLU A 129 -14.29 16.31 17.67
N VAL A 130 -14.79 17.55 17.59
CA VAL A 130 -15.58 18.04 16.45
C VAL A 130 -14.75 18.06 15.17
N LEU A 131 -13.46 18.40 15.24
CA LEU A 131 -12.56 18.44 14.09
C LEU A 131 -12.10 17.04 13.65
N SER A 132 -11.90 16.12 14.60
CA SER A 132 -11.34 14.78 14.36
C SER A 132 -12.39 13.69 14.12
N GLN A 133 -13.62 13.82 14.67
CA GLN A 133 -14.64 12.77 14.66
C GLN A 133 -15.89 13.13 13.84
N ARG A 134 -15.69 13.63 12.64
CA ARG A 134 -16.80 14.02 11.75
C ARG A 134 -17.78 12.89 11.47
N ASP A 135 -17.32 11.67 11.34
CA ASP A 135 -18.16 10.50 11.09
C ASP A 135 -19.10 10.20 12.27
N THR A 136 -18.62 10.39 13.50
CA THR A 136 -19.43 10.24 14.70
C THR A 136 -20.54 11.29 14.76
N ILE A 137 -20.23 12.54 14.38
CA ILE A 137 -21.21 13.62 14.31
C ILE A 137 -22.26 13.31 13.25
N ASN A 138 -21.84 12.93 12.05
CA ASN A 138 -22.74 12.57 10.94
C ASN A 138 -23.68 11.42 11.35
N ALA A 139 -23.18 10.39 12.02
CA ALA A 139 -23.99 9.26 12.49
C ALA A 139 -25.02 9.67 13.56
N ARG A 140 -24.64 10.51 14.53
CA ARG A 140 -25.56 11.01 15.56
C ARG A 140 -26.64 11.90 14.97
N LEU A 141 -26.25 12.81 14.06
CA LEU A 141 -27.20 13.67 13.33
C LEU A 141 -28.18 12.83 12.51
N LEU A 142 -27.68 11.85 11.75
CA LEU A 142 -28.50 10.95 10.94
C LEU A 142 -29.54 10.25 11.80
N GLN A 143 -29.14 9.64 12.90
CA GLN A 143 -30.05 8.91 13.80
C GLN A 143 -31.16 9.82 14.34
N THR A 144 -30.81 11.01 14.80
CA THR A 144 -31.77 11.93 15.42
C THR A 144 -32.73 12.53 14.40
N ILE A 145 -32.21 12.93 13.23
CA ILE A 145 -33.03 13.59 12.21
C ILE A 145 -33.91 12.57 11.49
N ASP A 146 -33.40 11.36 11.17
CA ASP A 146 -34.18 10.30 10.53
C ASP A 146 -35.35 9.88 11.41
N ALA A 147 -35.13 9.73 12.73
CA ALA A 147 -36.20 9.41 13.68
C ALA A 147 -37.31 10.49 13.71
N ALA A 148 -36.94 11.76 13.57
CA ALA A 148 -37.86 12.89 13.58
C ALA A 148 -38.58 13.10 12.23
N THR A 149 -37.98 12.71 11.11
CA THR A 149 -38.56 12.88 9.75
C THR A 149 -39.39 11.67 9.29
N ASN A 150 -39.24 10.54 9.91
CA ASN A 150 -39.98 9.31 9.59
C ASN A 150 -41.51 9.48 9.65
N PRO A 151 -42.10 10.14 10.67
CA PRO A 151 -43.53 10.46 10.70
C PRO A 151 -44.00 11.27 9.49
N TRP A 152 -43.16 12.10 8.91
CA TRP A 152 -43.44 12.90 7.71
C TRP A 152 -43.29 12.14 6.40
N GLY A 153 -42.99 10.82 6.44
CA GLY A 153 -42.80 9.99 5.25
C GLY A 153 -41.53 10.29 4.48
N VAL A 154 -40.49 10.80 5.16
CA VAL A 154 -39.19 11.14 4.60
C VAL A 154 -38.13 10.38 5.33
N LYS A 155 -37.24 9.74 4.56
CA LYS A 155 -36.03 9.09 5.05
C LYS A 155 -34.83 9.99 4.80
N VAL A 156 -34.01 10.19 5.82
CA VAL A 156 -32.70 10.81 5.66
C VAL A 156 -31.71 9.73 5.29
N VAL A 157 -31.14 9.83 4.09
CA VAL A 157 -30.20 8.82 3.56
C VAL A 157 -28.82 8.99 4.19
N ARG A 158 -28.35 10.25 4.22
CA ARG A 158 -27.07 10.63 4.83
C ARG A 158 -27.02 12.12 5.13
N ILE A 159 -26.12 12.47 6.02
CA ILE A 159 -25.83 13.86 6.38
C ILE A 159 -24.32 14.03 6.31
N GLU A 160 -23.86 15.11 5.71
CA GLU A 160 -22.45 15.42 5.58
C GLU A 160 -22.17 16.87 5.99
N ILE A 161 -21.18 17.04 6.87
CA ILE A 161 -20.68 18.37 7.21
C ILE A 161 -19.79 18.84 6.06
N LYS A 162 -20.12 20.00 5.45
CA LYS A 162 -19.33 20.58 4.34
C LYS A 162 -18.09 21.27 4.84
N ASP A 163 -18.27 22.22 5.74
CA ASP A 163 -17.19 23.02 6.30
C ASP A 163 -17.33 23.11 7.81
N LEU A 164 -16.20 23.18 8.48
CA LEU A 164 -16.12 23.34 9.92
C LEU A 164 -14.88 24.19 10.22
N SER A 165 -15.13 25.46 10.50
CA SER A 165 -14.09 26.46 10.61
C SER A 165 -14.12 27.10 12.00
N PRO A 166 -13.09 26.88 12.84
CA PRO A 166 -12.89 27.66 14.06
C PRO A 166 -12.48 29.11 13.74
N PRO A 167 -12.48 30.04 14.71
CA PRO A 167 -11.95 31.38 14.55
C PRO A 167 -10.49 31.38 14.07
N ALA A 168 -10.14 32.37 13.26
CA ALA A 168 -8.82 32.43 12.60
C ALA A 168 -7.64 32.51 13.58
N ASP A 169 -7.79 33.24 14.66
CA ASP A 169 -6.82 33.37 15.75
C ASP A 169 -6.54 32.03 16.46
N LEU A 170 -7.59 31.27 16.71
CA LEU A 170 -7.47 29.95 17.32
C LEU A 170 -6.85 28.95 16.35
N ASN A 171 -7.25 29.03 15.07
CA ASN A 171 -6.68 28.16 14.03
C ASN A 171 -5.16 28.38 13.87
N GLU A 172 -4.69 29.62 13.95
CA GLU A 172 -3.27 29.94 13.94
C GLU A 172 -2.52 29.41 15.18
N ALA A 173 -3.13 29.56 16.37
CA ALA A 173 -2.57 29.03 17.61
C ALA A 173 -2.48 27.50 17.61
N MET A 174 -3.53 26.82 17.18
CA MET A 174 -3.56 25.36 17.00
C MET A 174 -2.55 24.88 15.98
N ALA A 175 -2.42 25.57 14.85
CA ALA A 175 -1.44 25.24 13.82
C ALA A 175 0.00 25.31 14.37
N LYS A 176 0.32 26.33 15.17
CA LYS A 176 1.62 26.47 15.85
C LYS A 176 1.84 25.34 16.87
N GLN A 177 0.84 25.05 17.68
CA GLN A 177 0.91 23.97 18.66
C GLN A 177 1.10 22.59 17.99
N MET A 178 0.30 22.28 16.96
CA MET A 178 0.41 21.04 16.22
C MET A 178 1.77 20.91 15.51
N LYS A 179 2.30 22.02 14.97
CA LYS A 179 3.63 22.04 14.37
C LYS A 179 4.70 21.68 15.40
N ALA A 180 4.69 22.34 16.55
CA ALA A 180 5.64 22.07 17.63
C ALA A 180 5.54 20.61 18.14
N GLU A 181 4.33 20.09 18.31
CA GLU A 181 4.14 18.70 18.73
C GLU A 181 4.61 17.70 17.67
N ARG A 182 4.38 17.97 16.37
CA ARG A 182 4.90 17.15 15.28
C ARG A 182 6.42 17.18 15.22
N GLU A 183 7.03 18.35 15.37
CA GLU A 183 8.48 18.50 15.43
C GLU A 183 9.07 17.72 16.61
N ARG A 184 8.49 17.84 17.80
CA ARG A 184 8.90 17.07 18.98
C ARG A 184 8.78 15.56 18.77
N ARG A 185 7.67 15.08 18.20
CA ARG A 185 7.49 13.65 17.90
C ARG A 185 8.47 13.17 16.84
N ALA A 186 8.72 13.97 15.80
CA ALA A 186 9.70 13.64 14.77
C ALA A 186 11.11 13.52 15.36
N GLU A 187 11.51 14.43 16.27
CA GLU A 187 12.80 14.39 16.96
C GLU A 187 12.95 13.14 17.85
N ILE A 188 11.91 12.81 18.64
CA ILE A 188 11.89 11.60 19.46
C ILE A 188 12.02 10.35 18.57
N THR A 189 11.20 10.24 17.51
CA THR A 189 11.23 9.08 16.61
C THR A 189 12.59 8.96 15.89
N SER A 190 13.19 10.09 15.49
CA SER A 190 14.53 10.11 14.90
C SER A 190 15.58 9.62 15.89
N ALA A 191 15.57 10.13 17.14
CA ALA A 191 16.51 9.72 18.16
C ALA A 191 16.36 8.23 18.55
N GLU A 192 15.13 7.73 18.64
CA GLU A 192 14.85 6.30 18.84
C GLU A 192 15.34 5.45 17.67
N GLY A 193 15.15 5.92 16.45
CA GLY A 193 15.67 5.30 15.23
C GLY A 193 17.19 5.22 15.22
N ASP A 194 17.87 6.32 15.54
CA ASP A 194 19.33 6.38 15.62
C ASP A 194 19.88 5.46 16.72
N LYS A 195 19.23 5.43 17.89
CA LYS A 195 19.57 4.49 18.96
C LYS A 195 19.41 3.04 18.54
N ALA A 196 18.28 2.69 17.92
CA ALA A 196 18.04 1.33 17.43
C ALA A 196 19.04 0.93 16.33
N ALA A 197 19.35 1.84 15.42
CA ALA A 197 20.36 1.63 14.40
C ALA A 197 21.77 1.44 14.97
N ALA A 198 22.15 2.20 15.99
CA ALA A 198 23.43 2.05 16.68
C ALA A 198 23.54 0.71 17.41
N ILE A 199 22.49 0.28 18.10
CA ILE A 199 22.44 -1.03 18.78
C ILE A 199 22.59 -2.16 17.73
N LEU A 200 21.80 -2.11 16.66
CA LEU A 200 21.82 -3.14 15.61
C LEU A 200 23.20 -3.23 14.90
N ARG A 201 23.85 -2.07 14.65
CA ARG A 201 25.21 -2.05 14.11
C ARG A 201 26.23 -2.68 15.09
N ALA A 202 26.13 -2.36 16.38
CA ALA A 202 27.00 -2.92 17.41
C ALA A 202 26.82 -4.44 17.56
N GLU A 203 25.57 -4.92 17.55
CA GLU A 203 25.25 -6.34 17.58
C GLU A 203 25.74 -7.05 16.30
N GLY A 204 25.54 -6.46 15.12
CA GLY A 204 26.05 -6.98 13.86
C GLY A 204 27.58 -7.07 13.85
N HIS A 205 28.27 -6.05 14.34
CA HIS A 205 29.72 -6.07 14.46
C HIS A 205 30.20 -7.15 15.45
N LYS A 206 29.56 -7.26 16.62
CA LYS A 206 29.85 -8.33 17.58
C LYS A 206 29.69 -9.73 16.95
N GLN A 207 28.58 -9.94 16.24
CA GLN A 207 28.31 -11.22 15.60
C GLN A 207 29.32 -11.54 14.48
N ALA A 208 29.69 -10.52 13.68
CA ALA A 208 30.71 -10.67 12.66
C ALA A 208 32.07 -11.10 13.24
N VAL A 209 32.51 -10.46 14.33
CA VAL A 209 33.77 -10.80 15.02
C VAL A 209 33.72 -12.23 15.59
N ILE A 210 32.59 -12.63 16.18
CA ILE A 210 32.42 -13.99 16.71
C ILE A 210 32.51 -15.02 15.57
N LEU A 211 31.76 -14.82 14.50
CA LEU A 211 31.76 -15.72 13.34
C LEU A 211 33.15 -15.83 12.65
N GLU A 212 33.86 -14.68 12.59
CA GLU A 212 35.23 -14.68 12.05
C GLU A 212 36.18 -15.44 12.96
N ALA A 213 36.09 -15.29 14.28
CA ALA A 213 36.92 -16.04 15.23
C ALA A 213 36.60 -17.54 15.21
N GLU A 214 35.31 -17.91 15.11
CA GLU A 214 34.89 -19.31 14.95
C GLU A 214 35.39 -19.90 13.63
N GLY A 215 35.30 -19.15 12.53
CA GLY A 215 35.83 -19.55 11.23
C GLY A 215 37.32 -19.77 11.24
N ARG A 216 38.09 -18.88 11.90
CA ARG A 216 39.54 -19.04 12.07
C ARG A 216 39.88 -20.30 12.93
N LYS A 217 39.12 -20.52 14.00
CA LYS A 217 39.28 -21.69 14.85
C LYS A 217 39.02 -22.99 14.07
N GLU A 218 37.91 -23.03 13.32
CA GLU A 218 37.54 -24.20 12.53
C GLU A 218 38.55 -24.48 11.41
N SER A 219 39.02 -23.42 10.72
CA SER A 219 40.08 -23.55 9.72
C SER A 219 41.38 -24.14 10.33
N ALA A 220 41.83 -23.57 11.45
CA ALA A 220 43.02 -24.05 12.13
C ALA A 220 42.89 -25.53 12.60
N PHE A 221 41.67 -25.88 13.07
CA PHE A 221 41.39 -27.26 13.47
C PHE A 221 41.46 -28.22 12.28
N ARG A 222 40.85 -27.83 11.14
CA ARG A 222 40.87 -28.61 9.90
C ARG A 222 42.28 -28.74 9.30
N ASP A 223 43.08 -27.67 9.38
CA ASP A 223 44.46 -27.68 8.95
C ASP A 223 45.34 -28.60 9.83
N ALA A 224 45.07 -28.61 11.16
CA ALA A 224 45.74 -29.51 12.07
C ALA A 224 45.37 -30.98 11.81
N GLU A 225 44.10 -31.30 11.63
CA GLU A 225 43.61 -32.64 11.27
C GLU A 225 44.17 -33.09 9.93
N GLY A 226 44.24 -32.19 8.93
CA GLY A 226 44.86 -32.47 7.64
C GLY A 226 46.36 -32.84 7.77
N ARG A 227 47.11 -32.09 8.61
CA ARG A 227 48.53 -32.40 8.87
C ARG A 227 48.70 -33.71 9.62
N GLU A 228 47.86 -34.00 10.60
CA GLU A 228 47.87 -35.25 11.35
C GLU A 228 47.64 -36.44 10.43
N ARG A 229 46.61 -36.37 9.59
CA ARG A 229 46.32 -37.42 8.60
C ARG A 229 47.43 -37.58 7.55
N SER A 230 48.06 -36.48 7.13
CA SER A 230 49.20 -36.54 6.22
C SER A 230 50.41 -37.21 6.86
N ALA A 231 50.73 -36.86 8.13
CA ALA A 231 51.81 -37.46 8.89
C ALA A 231 51.57 -38.95 9.17
N GLU A 232 50.33 -39.34 9.46
CA GLU A 232 49.92 -40.72 9.67
C GLU A 232 50.06 -41.54 8.36
N ALA A 233 49.66 -40.98 7.22
CA ALA A 233 49.85 -41.59 5.90
C ALA A 233 51.33 -41.75 5.55
N GLU A 234 52.15 -40.73 5.84
CA GLU A 234 53.61 -40.77 5.63
C GLU A 234 54.27 -41.82 6.54
N ALA A 235 53.90 -41.91 7.81
CA ALA A 235 54.38 -42.89 8.76
C ALA A 235 54.05 -44.35 8.31
N ASN A 236 52.78 -44.52 7.84
CA ASN A 236 52.34 -45.82 7.33
C ASN A 236 53.09 -46.23 6.02
N ALA A 237 53.25 -45.26 5.11
CA ALA A 237 54.03 -45.48 3.88
C ALA A 237 55.51 -45.86 4.20
N THR A 238 56.11 -45.11 5.13
CA THR A 238 57.51 -45.43 5.57
C THR A 238 57.61 -46.79 6.24
N ARG A 239 56.60 -47.16 7.05
CA ARG A 239 56.55 -48.49 7.68
C ARG A 239 56.44 -49.62 6.63
N MET A 240 55.57 -49.47 5.62
CA MET A 240 55.37 -50.40 4.55
C MET A 240 56.66 -50.57 3.73
N VAL A 241 57.37 -49.47 3.49
CA VAL A 241 58.68 -49.53 2.79
C VAL A 241 59.73 -50.19 3.68
N SER A 242 59.77 -49.90 4.97
CA SER A 242 60.72 -50.58 5.91
C SER A 242 60.46 -52.09 6.00
N ASP A 243 59.18 -52.48 6.03
CA ASP A 243 58.81 -53.91 6.06
C ASP A 243 59.22 -54.64 4.72
N ALA A 244 59.03 -53.96 3.60
CA ALA A 244 59.47 -54.49 2.30
C ALA A 244 61.00 -54.65 2.18
N ILE A 245 61.75 -53.67 2.72
CA ILE A 245 63.23 -53.74 2.79
C ILE A 245 63.70 -54.89 3.70
N SER A 246 63.04 -55.07 4.85
CA SER A 246 63.38 -56.18 5.77
C SER A 246 63.04 -57.53 5.20
N ALA A 247 62.13 -57.62 4.24
CA ALA A 247 61.81 -58.82 3.47
C ALA A 247 62.81 -59.11 2.34
N GLY A 248 63.86 -58.30 2.13
CA GLY A 248 64.96 -58.53 1.19
C GLY A 248 64.71 -58.03 -0.24
N ASP A 249 63.71 -57.20 -0.48
CA ASP A 249 63.43 -56.65 -1.82
C ASP A 249 64.25 -55.36 -2.06
N VAL A 250 65.44 -55.48 -2.70
CA VAL A 250 66.28 -54.31 -3.03
C VAL A 250 65.65 -53.37 -4.07
N ASN A 251 64.72 -53.87 -4.85
CA ASN A 251 64.00 -53.04 -5.84
C ASN A 251 63.04 -52.00 -5.17
N ALA A 252 62.44 -52.29 -3.99
CA ALA A 252 61.64 -51.39 -3.23
C ALA A 252 62.44 -50.17 -2.75
N LEU A 253 63.65 -50.30 -2.36
CA LEU A 253 64.56 -49.22 -1.96
C LEU A 253 64.89 -48.30 -3.13
N ASN A 254 65.22 -48.88 -4.31
CA ASN A 254 65.50 -48.09 -5.50
C ASN A 254 64.26 -47.33 -6.02
N TYR A 255 63.07 -47.92 -5.91
CA TYR A 255 61.84 -47.27 -6.28
C TYR A 255 61.54 -46.08 -5.36
N PHE A 256 61.66 -46.23 -4.05
CA PHE A 256 61.43 -45.16 -3.07
C PHE A 256 62.40 -44.00 -3.20
N LEU A 257 63.68 -44.30 -3.40
CA LEU A 257 64.72 -43.31 -3.70
C LEU A 257 64.44 -42.59 -5.01
N GLY A 258 63.99 -43.26 -6.04
CA GLY A 258 63.58 -42.68 -7.31
C GLY A 258 62.39 -41.76 -7.17
N GLN A 259 61.38 -42.19 -6.42
CA GLN A 259 60.18 -41.39 -6.17
C GLN A 259 60.48 -40.12 -5.35
N SER A 260 61.28 -40.27 -4.27
CA SER A 260 61.72 -39.13 -3.44
C SER A 260 62.57 -38.14 -4.23
N TYR A 261 63.39 -38.63 -5.15
CA TYR A 261 64.17 -37.77 -6.05
C TYR A 261 63.35 -37.04 -7.06
N VAL A 262 62.35 -37.71 -7.68
CA VAL A 262 61.38 -37.05 -8.61
C VAL A 262 60.53 -35.99 -7.90
N GLU A 263 60.07 -36.26 -6.69
CA GLU A 263 59.30 -35.33 -5.88
C GLU A 263 60.17 -34.12 -5.47
N ALA A 264 61.40 -34.33 -5.01
CA ALA A 264 62.31 -33.23 -4.70
C ALA A 264 62.64 -32.39 -5.93
N PHE A 265 62.76 -32.99 -7.08
CA PHE A 265 63.05 -32.36 -8.35
C PHE A 265 61.78 -31.57 -8.84
N GLY A 266 60.60 -32.13 -8.64
CA GLY A 266 59.33 -31.48 -8.91
C GLY A 266 59.11 -30.19 -8.04
N LYS A 267 59.42 -30.24 -6.75
CA LYS A 267 59.43 -29.11 -5.82
C LYS A 267 60.46 -28.05 -6.21
N LEU A 268 61.63 -28.43 -6.68
CA LEU A 268 62.66 -27.50 -7.20
C LEU A 268 62.21 -26.86 -8.52
N ALA A 269 61.61 -27.62 -9.42
CA ALA A 269 61.13 -27.12 -10.71
C ALA A 269 59.90 -26.17 -10.58
N SER A 270 59.09 -26.31 -9.52
CA SER A 270 57.91 -25.44 -9.24
C SER A 270 58.25 -24.22 -8.43
N SER A 271 59.45 -24.02 -7.90
CA SER A 271 59.85 -22.84 -7.13
C SER A 271 60.17 -21.66 -8.08
N PRO A 272 59.51 -20.48 -7.94
CA PRO A 272 59.63 -19.39 -8.89
C PRO A 272 60.94 -18.58 -8.80
N GLN A 273 61.89 -18.91 -7.89
CA GLN A 273 62.97 -17.95 -7.56
C GLN A 273 64.42 -18.46 -7.66
N GLN A 274 64.72 -19.73 -8.01
CA GLN A 274 66.15 -20.14 -8.22
C GLN A 274 66.28 -21.20 -9.33
N ARG A 275 67.02 -20.87 -10.35
CA ARG A 275 67.48 -21.79 -11.41
C ARG A 275 68.90 -22.25 -11.05
N THR A 276 69.04 -23.19 -10.14
CA THR A 276 70.33 -23.91 -9.96
C THR A 276 70.05 -25.37 -10.19
N VAL A 277 70.50 -25.92 -11.34
CA VAL A 277 70.41 -27.36 -11.65
C VAL A 277 71.76 -27.98 -11.31
N ILE A 278 71.81 -28.78 -10.24
CA ILE A 278 72.95 -29.59 -9.90
C ILE A 278 72.68 -30.96 -10.50
N VAL A 279 73.37 -31.29 -11.62
CA VAL A 279 73.28 -32.58 -12.26
C VAL A 279 74.51 -33.39 -11.86
N PRO A 280 74.38 -34.56 -11.17
CA PRO A 280 75.49 -35.47 -10.90
C PRO A 280 76.02 -36.08 -12.25
N THR A 281 77.31 -36.11 -12.41
CA THR A 281 78.02 -36.48 -13.65
C THR A 281 77.81 -37.91 -14.14
N GLU A 282 77.11 -38.75 -13.39
CA GLU A 282 76.85 -40.17 -13.77
C GLU A 282 75.47 -40.42 -14.41
N LEU A 283 74.69 -39.37 -14.61
CA LEU A 283 73.32 -39.44 -15.18
C LEU A 283 73.19 -38.91 -16.62
N SER A 284 74.26 -39.03 -17.41
CA SER A 284 74.24 -38.57 -18.81
C SER A 284 73.22 -39.30 -19.70
N ALA A 285 72.68 -40.44 -19.29
CA ALA A 285 71.63 -41.15 -20.00
C ALA A 285 70.20 -40.56 -19.74
N ILE A 286 70.00 -39.85 -18.63
CA ILE A 286 68.71 -39.23 -18.33
C ILE A 286 68.65 -37.84 -18.93
N ALA A 287 69.75 -37.16 -19.12
CA ALA A 287 69.80 -35.83 -19.75
C ALA A 287 69.30 -35.83 -21.19
N SER A 288 69.51 -36.89 -21.95
CA SER A 288 69.01 -37.01 -23.32
C SER A 288 67.53 -37.28 -23.43
N ALA A 289 66.90 -37.85 -22.41
CA ALA A 289 65.40 -38.00 -22.34
C ALA A 289 64.71 -36.71 -21.99
N ILE A 290 65.33 -35.84 -21.18
CA ILE A 290 64.77 -34.51 -20.78
C ILE A 290 64.89 -33.55 -21.94
N GLU A 291 65.86 -33.56 -22.79
CA GLU A 291 66.00 -32.73 -23.98
C GLU A 291 64.86 -33.01 -25.01
N GLY A 292 64.45 -34.28 -25.13
CA GLY A 292 63.31 -34.69 -25.96
C GLY A 292 61.94 -34.09 -25.48
N VAL A 293 61.74 -34.05 -24.15
CA VAL A 293 60.50 -33.43 -23.55
C VAL A 293 60.54 -31.95 -23.68
N ARG A 294 61.64 -31.24 -23.58
CA ARG A 294 61.80 -29.82 -23.75
C ARG A 294 61.44 -29.33 -25.17
N GLN A 295 61.78 -30.12 -26.17
CA GLN A 295 61.48 -29.85 -27.58
C GLN A 295 59.97 -29.94 -27.88
N LEU A 296 59.24 -30.80 -27.18
CA LEU A 296 57.81 -30.95 -27.29
C LEU A 296 56.98 -29.78 -26.60
N THR A 297 57.56 -29.16 -25.57
CA THR A 297 56.90 -28.05 -24.89
C THR A 297 57.17 -26.67 -25.52
N MET A 298 58.22 -26.54 -26.34
CA MET A 298 58.55 -25.28 -27.04
C MET A 298 57.81 -25.10 -28.37
N SER A 299 57.19 -26.13 -28.93
CA SER A 299 56.42 -26.04 -30.18
C SER A 299 54.97 -25.60 -30.02
N GLY A 300 54.50 -25.34 -28.75
CA GLY A 300 53.11 -25.05 -28.43
C GLY A 300 52.75 -23.55 -28.21
N THR A 301 53.73 -22.63 -28.22
CA THR A 301 53.43 -21.21 -27.93
C THR A 301 54.01 -20.25 -28.94
N ALA A 302 53.43 -20.22 -30.11
CA ALA A 302 53.54 -19.12 -31.03
C ALA A 302 52.19 -18.92 -31.73
N THR A 303 51.37 -18.01 -31.28
CA THR A 303 50.49 -17.20 -32.12
C THR A 303 49.56 -16.28 -31.28
N GLN A 304 49.66 -15.00 -31.67
CA GLN A 304 48.67 -13.92 -31.49
C GLN A 304 48.62 -13.25 -30.12
N GLY A 305 48.55 -11.95 -30.05
CA GLY A 305 48.46 -10.91 -31.07
C GLY A 305 48.20 -9.59 -30.34
N GLN A 306 48.67 -8.56 -30.94
CA GLN A 306 48.53 -7.14 -30.55
C GLN A 306 47.09 -6.65 -30.28
N GLY A 307 46.95 -5.75 -29.33
CA GLY A 307 45.75 -4.97 -29.15
C GLY A 307 45.97 -3.82 -28.16
N GLN A 308 46.38 -2.68 -28.68
CA GLN A 308 46.47 -1.37 -28.00
C GLN A 308 45.08 -0.92 -27.53
N GLY A 309 45.02 -0.25 -26.41
CA GLY A 309 43.85 0.49 -25.95
C GLY A 309 44.13 1.31 -24.69
N ARG A 310 44.78 2.46 -24.84
CA ARG A 310 44.79 3.54 -23.86
C ARG A 310 43.36 4.05 -23.70
N THR A 311 42.85 4.18 -22.50
CA THR A 311 41.92 5.27 -22.17
C THR A 311 42.14 5.75 -20.74
N SER A 312 42.32 7.03 -20.67
CA SER A 312 42.53 7.93 -19.57
C SER A 312 41.34 8.02 -18.62
N VAL A 313 41.62 8.13 -17.34
CA VAL A 313 40.70 8.54 -16.28
C VAL A 313 40.55 10.05 -16.28
N PRO A 314 39.36 10.63 -16.24
CA PRO A 314 39.18 12.03 -15.86
C PRO A 314 38.85 12.16 -14.37
N THR A 315 39.66 12.92 -13.66
CA THR A 315 39.36 13.58 -12.40
C THR A 315 38.26 14.59 -12.60
N THR A 316 37.23 14.57 -11.79
CA THR A 316 36.38 15.74 -11.54
C THR A 316 36.36 16.08 -10.06
N LYS A 317 36.81 17.29 -9.77
CA LYS A 317 36.48 18.12 -8.61
C LYS A 317 35.02 18.58 -8.73
N GLY A 318 34.34 18.66 -7.64
CA GLY A 318 33.07 19.32 -7.45
C GLY A 318 32.48 18.95 -6.11
#